data_fcea0919cb1be173530f7827471eca11
#
_entry.id   fcea0919cb1be173530f7827471eca11
#
_cell.length_a   1.000
_cell.length_b   1.000
_cell.length_c   1.000
_cell.angle_alpha   90.00
_cell.angle_beta   90.00
_cell.angle_gamma   90.00
#
_symmetry.space_group_name_H-M   'P 1'
#
loop_
_entity.id
_entity.type
_entity.pdbx_description
1 polymer ?
#
loop_
_entity_poly.entity_id
_entity_poly.type
_entity_poly.pdbx_seq_one_letter_code
_entity_poly.pdbx_strand_id
1 'polypeptide(L)'
;MNKKKILIGTDTVSGIAPQILKAISLASNENSLPYGEDIYTKKCRNIVRKIFEKQDLEIIPMMSGTASNSLALSSFLRSYGNVLCHSESHINKDEGGAPEFFSGGGKLLSISNSIGKLTSKEVNEKLDELNFKGKQNSKICGISITQLA
;
A
#
# COMPACT_ATOMS: atom_id res chain seq x y z
N MET A 1 -30.59 -22.99 -16.42
CA MET A 1 -29.47 -22.82 -15.50
C MET A 1 -28.62 -21.63 -15.98
N ASN A 2 -28.65 -20.50 -15.29
CA ASN A 2 -27.77 -19.35 -15.61
C ASN A 2 -26.32 -19.75 -15.36
N LYS A 3 -25.51 -19.88 -16.40
CA LYS A 3 -24.08 -20.08 -16.29
C LYS A 3 -23.50 -18.82 -15.61
N LYS A 4 -22.99 -18.97 -14.39
CA LYS A 4 -22.30 -17.91 -13.68
C LYS A 4 -21.09 -17.48 -14.52
N LYS A 5 -21.11 -16.26 -15.06
CA LYS A 5 -20.01 -15.73 -15.86
C LYS A 5 -18.84 -15.46 -14.90
N ILE A 6 -17.71 -16.13 -15.11
CA ILE A 6 -16.49 -15.88 -14.36
C ILE A 6 -15.79 -14.70 -15.03
N LEU A 7 -15.59 -13.62 -14.31
CA LEU A 7 -14.80 -12.46 -14.73
C LEU A 7 -13.44 -12.56 -14.09
N ILE A 8 -12.40 -12.64 -14.92
CA ILE A 8 -11.00 -12.64 -14.48
C ILE A 8 -10.42 -11.30 -14.88
N GLY A 9 -10.25 -10.40 -13.94
CA GLY A 9 -9.72 -9.06 -14.19
C GLY A 9 -9.04 -8.51 -12.95
N THR A 10 -9.81 -8.27 -11.92
CA THR A 10 -9.33 -7.75 -10.63
C THR A 10 -10.16 -8.38 -9.50
N ASP A 11 -9.66 -8.36 -8.28
CA ASP A 11 -10.38 -8.82 -7.08
C ASP A 11 -11.67 -8.01 -6.84
N THR A 12 -11.73 -6.77 -7.30
CA THR A 12 -12.90 -5.89 -7.15
C THR A 12 -14.12 -6.29 -7.98
N VAL A 13 -13.99 -7.21 -8.93
CA VAL A 13 -15.15 -7.72 -9.72
C VAL A 13 -15.91 -8.82 -8.99
N SER A 14 -15.38 -9.35 -7.91
CA SER A 14 -16.04 -10.38 -7.11
C SER A 14 -16.99 -9.78 -6.08
N GLY A 15 -18.13 -10.44 -5.85
CA GLY A 15 -19.00 -10.11 -4.74
C GLY A 15 -18.36 -10.47 -3.39
N ILE A 16 -18.94 -9.95 -2.31
CA ILE A 16 -18.52 -10.27 -0.94
C ILE A 16 -18.64 -11.77 -0.68
N ALA A 17 -17.62 -12.37 -0.09
CA ALA A 17 -17.67 -13.77 0.34
C ALA A 17 -18.81 -13.96 1.37
N PRO A 18 -19.61 -15.05 1.28
CA PRO A 18 -20.76 -15.25 2.16
C PRO A 18 -20.42 -15.21 3.66
N GLN A 19 -19.23 -15.66 4.05
CA GLN A 19 -18.74 -15.62 5.41
C GLN A 19 -18.52 -14.18 5.91
N ILE A 20 -18.00 -13.31 5.06
CA ILE A 20 -17.80 -11.89 5.37
C ILE A 20 -19.15 -11.19 5.48
N LEU A 21 -20.06 -11.43 4.54
CA LEU A 21 -21.40 -10.85 4.57
C LEU A 21 -22.16 -11.25 5.86
N LYS A 22 -22.06 -12.53 6.27
CA LYS A 22 -22.62 -13.01 7.52
C LYS A 22 -22.00 -12.30 8.73
N ALA A 23 -20.69 -12.10 8.76
CA ALA A 23 -20.00 -11.40 9.86
C ALA A 23 -20.45 -9.93 9.95
N ILE A 24 -20.60 -9.24 8.83
CA ILE A 24 -21.11 -7.87 8.77
C ILE A 24 -22.55 -7.81 9.30
N SER A 25 -23.41 -8.74 8.86
CA SER A 25 -24.80 -8.81 9.33
C SER A 25 -24.89 -9.05 10.84
N LEU A 26 -24.05 -9.89 11.40
CA LEU A 26 -24.02 -10.12 12.85
C LEU A 26 -23.55 -8.87 13.60
N ALA A 27 -22.48 -8.24 13.13
CA ALA A 27 -21.92 -7.04 13.75
C ALA A 27 -22.90 -5.85 13.71
N SER A 28 -23.73 -5.75 12.66
CA SER A 28 -24.71 -4.67 12.51
C SER A 28 -25.87 -4.71 13.51
N ASN A 29 -26.07 -5.82 14.20
CA ASN A 29 -27.12 -5.96 15.23
C ASN A 29 -26.66 -5.50 16.62
N GLU A 30 -25.41 -5.12 16.78
CA GLU A 30 -24.83 -4.75 18.07
C GLU A 30 -24.41 -3.27 18.07
N ASN A 31 -24.61 -2.62 19.21
CA ASN A 31 -24.04 -1.29 19.43
C ASN A 31 -22.56 -1.43 19.78
N SER A 32 -21.73 -0.61 19.14
CA SER A 32 -20.29 -0.63 19.34
C SER A 32 -19.75 0.76 19.61
N LEU A 33 -18.67 0.85 20.37
CA LEU A 33 -17.98 2.10 20.62
C LEU A 33 -17.30 2.60 19.31
N PRO A 34 -17.33 3.92 19.07
CA PRO A 34 -16.67 4.49 17.88
C PRO A 34 -15.14 4.53 18.04
N TYR A 35 -14.48 5.01 16.99
CA TYR A 35 -13.04 5.33 16.96
C TYR A 35 -12.10 4.15 17.21
N GLY A 36 -12.50 2.95 16.79
CA GLY A 36 -11.67 1.74 16.93
C GLY A 36 -11.68 1.12 18.32
N GLU A 37 -12.59 1.56 19.20
CA GLU A 37 -12.77 1.00 20.54
C GLU A 37 -13.75 -0.21 20.58
N ASP A 38 -14.29 -0.56 19.42
CA ASP A 38 -15.15 -1.72 19.27
C ASP A 38 -14.38 -3.06 19.39
N ILE A 39 -15.16 -4.11 19.68
CA ILE A 39 -14.59 -5.46 19.90
C ILE A 39 -13.96 -6.03 18.61
N TYR A 40 -14.46 -5.68 17.43
CA TYR A 40 -13.97 -6.23 16.16
C TYR A 40 -12.63 -5.61 15.79
N THR A 41 -12.48 -4.30 15.95
CA THR A 41 -11.20 -3.60 15.76
C THR A 41 -10.14 -4.11 16.73
N LYS A 42 -10.49 -4.29 18.01
CA LYS A 42 -9.58 -4.86 19.01
C LYS A 42 -9.14 -6.28 18.66
N LYS A 43 -10.05 -7.13 18.23
CA LYS A 43 -9.73 -8.50 17.77
C LYS A 43 -8.82 -8.47 16.53
N CYS A 44 -9.12 -7.63 15.53
CA CYS A 44 -8.30 -7.47 14.33
C CYS A 44 -6.88 -7.06 14.71
N ARG A 45 -6.73 -6.02 15.55
CA ARG A 45 -5.43 -5.55 16.05
C ARG A 45 -4.63 -6.67 16.72
N ASN A 46 -5.25 -7.45 17.59
CA ASN A 46 -4.59 -8.56 18.26
C ASN A 46 -4.14 -9.68 17.32
N ILE A 47 -4.95 -10.00 16.29
CA ILE A 47 -4.60 -11.02 15.29
C ILE A 47 -3.40 -10.54 14.47
N VAL A 48 -3.41 -9.30 14.01
CA VAL A 48 -2.33 -8.75 13.18
C VAL A 48 -1.05 -8.60 13.99
N ARG A 49 -1.11 -8.14 15.24
CA ARG A 49 0.04 -8.10 16.15
C ARG A 49 0.67 -9.48 16.35
N LYS A 50 -0.15 -10.51 16.46
CA LYS A 50 0.33 -11.90 16.57
C LYS A 50 1.00 -12.39 15.28
N ILE A 51 0.42 -12.07 14.11
CA ILE A 51 0.97 -12.47 12.80
C ILE A 51 2.33 -11.82 12.56
N PHE A 52 2.48 -10.54 12.91
CA PHE A 52 3.72 -9.79 12.72
C PHE A 52 4.69 -9.90 13.91
N GLU A 53 4.32 -10.66 14.96
CA GLU A 53 5.12 -10.81 16.18
C GLU A 53 5.54 -9.46 16.81
N LYS A 54 4.68 -8.43 16.66
CA LYS A 54 4.95 -7.07 17.08
C LYS A 54 3.80 -6.47 17.88
N GLN A 55 4.02 -6.23 19.18
CA GLN A 55 2.97 -5.79 20.11
C GLN A 55 2.62 -4.30 20.01
N ASP A 56 3.55 -3.47 19.59
CA ASP A 56 3.40 -2.02 19.42
C ASP A 56 2.89 -1.60 18.02
N LEU A 57 2.43 -2.58 17.22
CA LEU A 57 1.91 -2.35 15.88
C LEU A 57 0.53 -1.70 15.95
N GLU A 58 0.34 -0.60 15.23
CA GLU A 58 -0.96 0.03 15.00
C GLU A 58 -1.52 -0.36 13.63
N ILE A 59 -2.84 -0.47 13.55
CA ILE A 59 -3.56 -0.87 12.34
C ILE A 59 -4.56 0.20 12.00
N ILE A 60 -4.46 0.72 10.80
CA ILE A 60 -5.35 1.75 10.27
C ILE A 60 -6.09 1.17 9.06
N PRO A 61 -7.37 0.78 9.21
CA PRO A 61 -8.17 0.35 8.08
C PRO A 61 -8.37 1.48 7.08
N MET A 62 -8.16 1.20 5.81
CA MET A 62 -8.30 2.18 4.73
C MET A 62 -9.35 1.73 3.71
N MET A 63 -9.94 2.68 3.01
CA MET A 63 -11.00 2.44 2.02
C MET A 63 -10.48 1.82 0.72
N SER A 64 -9.20 2.04 0.40
CA SER A 64 -8.59 1.53 -0.84
C SER A 64 -7.08 1.34 -0.69
N GLY A 65 -6.48 0.57 -1.60
CA GLY A 65 -5.02 0.41 -1.68
C GLY A 65 -4.32 1.73 -1.97
N THR A 66 -4.85 2.55 -2.87
CA THR A 66 -4.31 3.88 -3.19
C THR A 66 -4.28 4.79 -1.96
N ALA A 67 -5.34 4.80 -1.16
CA ALA A 67 -5.36 5.57 0.08
C ALA A 67 -4.33 5.04 1.09
N SER A 68 -4.17 3.71 1.19
CA SER A 68 -3.17 3.08 2.06
C SER A 68 -1.75 3.44 1.63
N ASN A 69 -1.44 3.33 0.34
CA ASN A 69 -0.12 3.66 -0.19
C ASN A 69 0.20 5.16 0.00
N SER A 70 -0.75 6.03 -0.31
CA SER A 70 -0.59 7.48 -0.14
C SER A 70 -0.34 7.86 1.31
N LEU A 71 -1.11 7.30 2.26
CA LEU A 71 -0.91 7.55 3.68
C LEU A 71 0.44 7.00 4.17
N ALA A 72 0.76 5.77 3.80
CA ALA A 72 2.03 5.15 4.18
C ALA A 72 3.23 5.97 3.70
N LEU A 73 3.24 6.36 2.42
CA LEU A 73 4.31 7.17 1.84
C LEU A 73 4.37 8.57 2.47
N SER A 74 3.24 9.25 2.65
CA SER A 74 3.20 10.58 3.25
C SER A 74 3.69 10.61 4.71
N SER A 75 3.64 9.48 5.42
CA SER A 75 4.08 9.41 6.81
C SER A 75 5.60 9.62 6.98
N PHE A 76 6.40 9.35 5.96
CA PHE A 76 7.86 9.49 6.01
C PHE A 76 8.47 10.29 4.85
N LEU A 77 7.74 10.43 3.73
CA LEU A 77 8.21 11.13 2.55
C LEU A 77 8.09 12.65 2.73
N ARG A 78 9.19 13.34 2.53
CA ARG A 78 9.20 14.81 2.50
C ARG A 78 8.80 15.31 1.11
N SER A 79 8.23 16.52 1.04
CA SER A 79 7.85 17.16 -0.24
C SER A 79 9.00 17.29 -1.26
N TYR A 80 10.23 17.27 -0.78
CA TYR A 80 11.47 17.28 -1.58
C TYR A 80 12.21 15.94 -1.57
N GLY A 81 11.60 14.89 -1.03
CA GLY A 81 12.15 13.54 -0.98
C GLY A 81 11.74 12.68 -2.16
N ASN A 82 12.38 11.53 -2.29
CA ASN A 82 12.10 10.57 -3.33
C ASN A 82 11.85 9.17 -2.75
N VAL A 83 11.02 8.39 -3.44
CA VAL A 83 10.83 6.96 -3.21
C VAL A 83 11.22 6.21 -4.47
N LEU A 84 12.06 5.19 -4.34
CA LEU A 84 12.36 4.29 -5.45
C LEU A 84 11.23 3.27 -5.59
N CYS A 85 10.82 2.99 -6.81
CA CYS A 85 9.84 1.96 -7.15
C CYS A 85 10.15 1.35 -8.52
N HIS A 86 9.50 0.25 -8.86
CA HIS A 86 9.56 -0.26 -10.24
C HIS A 86 8.66 0.57 -11.16
N SER A 87 9.05 0.73 -12.43
CA SER A 87 8.25 1.49 -13.41
C SER A 87 6.84 0.94 -13.62
N GLU A 88 6.67 -0.38 -13.49
CA GLU A 88 5.38 -1.06 -13.60
C GLU A 88 4.67 -1.24 -12.25
N SER A 89 5.17 -0.63 -11.17
CA SER A 89 4.52 -0.70 -9.88
C SER A 89 3.18 0.04 -9.87
N HIS A 90 2.23 -0.47 -9.12
CA HIS A 90 0.89 0.11 -8.98
C HIS A 90 0.93 1.59 -8.56
N ILE A 91 1.79 1.95 -7.59
CA ILE A 91 1.92 3.34 -7.15
C ILE A 91 2.37 4.29 -8.27
N ASN A 92 3.11 3.79 -9.25
CA ASN A 92 3.62 4.59 -10.37
C ASN A 92 2.64 4.66 -11.54
N LYS A 93 1.85 3.61 -11.78
CA LYS A 93 1.00 3.49 -12.97
C LYS A 93 -0.49 3.76 -12.70
N ASP A 94 -1.00 3.28 -11.58
CA ASP A 94 -2.44 3.07 -11.42
C ASP A 94 -3.06 3.93 -10.30
N GLU A 95 -2.30 4.85 -9.70
CA GLU A 95 -2.77 5.67 -8.58
C GLU A 95 -2.94 7.16 -8.92
N GLY A 96 -2.80 7.53 -10.20
CA GLY A 96 -3.14 8.87 -10.70
C GLY A 96 -2.38 10.03 -10.04
N GLY A 97 -1.17 9.80 -9.53
CA GLY A 97 -0.37 10.81 -8.82
C GLY A 97 -0.80 11.04 -7.36
N ALA A 98 -1.63 10.17 -6.79
CA ALA A 98 -2.05 10.30 -5.40
C ALA A 98 -0.89 10.25 -4.40
N PRO A 99 0.10 9.35 -4.53
CA PRO A 99 1.27 9.34 -3.65
C PRO A 99 2.03 10.67 -3.62
N GLU A 100 2.26 11.27 -4.77
CA GLU A 100 2.94 12.57 -4.90
C GLU A 100 2.09 13.71 -4.32
N PHE A 101 0.80 13.70 -4.59
CA PHE A 101 -0.11 14.73 -4.09
C PHE A 101 -0.17 14.72 -2.56
N PHE A 102 -0.42 13.56 -1.95
CA PHE A 102 -0.58 13.45 -0.49
C PHE A 102 0.75 13.55 0.28
N SER A 103 1.89 13.31 -0.36
CA SER A 103 3.21 13.60 0.23
C SER A 103 3.64 15.06 0.09
N GLY A 104 2.80 15.90 -0.52
CA GLY A 104 3.12 17.31 -0.73
C GLY A 104 4.16 17.56 -1.81
N GLY A 105 4.31 16.65 -2.79
CA GLY A 105 5.21 16.77 -3.93
C GLY A 105 6.45 15.88 -3.89
N GLY A 106 6.51 14.91 -2.97
CA GLY A 106 7.53 13.87 -3.00
C GLY A 106 7.47 13.10 -4.31
N LYS A 107 8.60 12.70 -4.87
CA LYS A 107 8.69 12.09 -6.20
C LYS A 107 8.84 10.57 -6.14
N LEU A 108 8.18 9.89 -7.06
CA LEU A 108 8.48 8.51 -7.37
C LEU A 108 9.60 8.46 -8.42
N LEU A 109 10.70 7.81 -8.09
CA LEU A 109 11.82 7.55 -9.02
C LEU A 109 11.78 6.09 -9.43
N SER A 110 11.40 5.87 -10.67
CA SER A 110 11.23 4.52 -11.19
C SER A 110 12.53 3.91 -11.70
N ILE A 111 12.66 2.61 -11.48
CA ILE A 111 13.67 1.73 -12.06
C ILE A 111 12.94 0.78 -13.00
N SER A 112 13.42 0.64 -14.23
CA SER A 112 12.80 -0.22 -15.25
C SER A 112 13.68 -1.43 -15.54
N ASN A 113 13.06 -2.59 -15.63
CA ASN A 113 13.69 -3.81 -16.14
C ASN A 113 12.65 -4.72 -16.80
N SER A 114 13.08 -5.81 -17.41
CA SER A 114 12.20 -6.72 -18.15
C SER A 114 11.46 -7.73 -17.26
N ILE A 115 11.81 -7.84 -15.98
CA ILE A 115 11.23 -8.82 -15.07
C ILE A 115 10.14 -8.24 -14.14
N GLY A 116 9.91 -6.94 -14.18
CA GLY A 116 8.87 -6.27 -13.37
C GLY A 116 9.15 -6.23 -11.86
N LYS A 117 10.38 -6.54 -11.41
CA LYS A 117 10.76 -6.60 -9.99
C LYS A 117 12.05 -5.86 -9.74
N LEU A 118 12.10 -5.11 -8.64
CA LEU A 118 13.34 -4.50 -8.18
C LEU A 118 14.32 -5.55 -7.67
N THR A 119 15.57 -5.45 -8.09
CA THR A 119 16.69 -6.19 -7.52
C THR A 119 17.54 -5.28 -6.65
N SER A 120 18.22 -5.86 -5.66
CA SER A 120 19.14 -5.09 -4.80
C SER A 120 20.29 -4.45 -5.61
N LYS A 121 20.72 -5.10 -6.69
CA LYS A 121 21.75 -4.57 -7.60
C LYS A 121 21.27 -3.25 -8.26
N GLU A 122 20.11 -3.26 -8.90
CA GLU A 122 19.56 -2.08 -9.59
C GLU A 122 19.25 -0.94 -8.62
N VAL A 123 18.78 -1.26 -7.41
CA VAL A 123 18.58 -0.27 -6.36
C VAL A 123 19.90 0.39 -5.97
N ASN A 124 20.96 -0.39 -5.75
CA ASN A 124 22.27 0.14 -5.38
C ASN A 124 22.87 0.98 -6.51
N GLU A 125 22.81 0.51 -7.76
CA GLU A 125 23.26 1.28 -8.92
C GLU A 125 22.54 2.63 -9.01
N LYS A 126 21.22 2.64 -8.76
CA LYS A 126 20.44 3.89 -8.76
C LYS A 126 20.81 4.83 -7.60
N LEU A 127 21.07 4.29 -6.42
CA LEU A 127 21.55 5.07 -5.27
C LEU A 127 22.92 5.67 -5.54
N ASP A 128 23.85 4.93 -6.15
CA ASP A 128 25.18 5.41 -6.53
C ASP A 128 25.11 6.51 -7.57
N GLU A 129 24.25 6.34 -8.60
CA GLU A 129 23.99 7.37 -9.61
C GLU A 129 23.53 8.69 -8.97
N LEU A 130 22.59 8.60 -8.04
CA LEU A 130 22.04 9.78 -7.37
C LEU A 130 23.05 10.45 -6.43
N ASN A 131 23.87 9.67 -5.73
CA ASN A 131 24.93 10.17 -4.88
C ASN A 131 26.01 10.88 -5.69
N PHE A 132 26.37 10.35 -6.86
CA PHE A 132 27.35 10.96 -7.77
C PHE A 132 26.92 12.34 -8.26
N LYS A 133 25.62 12.54 -8.50
CA LYS A 133 25.06 13.84 -8.93
C LYS A 133 25.10 14.94 -7.85
N GLY A 134 25.47 14.59 -6.61
CA GLY A 134 25.79 15.54 -5.55
C GLY A 134 24.56 16.14 -4.84
N LYS A 135 24.82 17.23 -4.09
CA LYS A 135 23.84 17.87 -3.17
C LYS A 135 22.58 18.44 -3.82
N GLN A 136 22.52 18.50 -5.13
CA GLN A 136 21.34 19.00 -5.86
C GLN A 136 20.22 17.95 -5.98
N ASN A 137 20.52 16.68 -5.67
CA ASN A 137 19.53 15.62 -5.70
C ASN A 137 18.76 15.53 -4.38
N SER A 138 17.47 15.37 -4.50
CA SER A 138 16.62 15.05 -3.36
C SER A 138 16.98 13.69 -2.77
N LYS A 139 16.92 13.56 -1.45
CA LYS A 139 17.24 12.31 -0.76
C LYS A 139 16.23 11.21 -1.09
N ILE A 140 16.72 9.98 -1.19
CA ILE A 140 15.87 8.80 -1.16
C ILE A 140 15.40 8.59 0.27
N CYS A 141 14.10 8.59 0.47
CA CYS A 141 13.43 8.41 1.76
C CYS A 141 12.97 6.97 1.96
N GLY A 142 12.76 6.22 0.87
CA GLY A 142 12.28 4.85 0.96
C GLY A 142 12.28 4.13 -0.37
N ILE A 143 11.94 2.85 -0.30
CA ILE A 143 11.78 1.97 -1.46
C ILE A 143 10.39 1.33 -1.34
N SER A 144 9.61 1.42 -2.40
CA SER A 144 8.32 0.73 -2.49
C SER A 144 8.46 -0.50 -3.39
N ILE A 145 8.05 -1.65 -2.87
CA ILE A 145 8.14 -2.93 -3.56
C ILE A 145 6.75 -3.43 -3.87
N THR A 146 6.49 -3.67 -5.15
CA THR A 146 5.28 -4.35 -5.64
C THR A 146 5.66 -5.77 -6.04
N GLN A 147 5.03 -6.76 -5.42
CA GLN A 147 5.40 -8.17 -5.63
C GLN A 147 4.82 -8.75 -6.91
N LEU A 148 3.67 -8.24 -7.33
CA LEU A 148 2.96 -8.63 -8.54
C LEU A 148 2.72 -7.37 -9.37
N ALA A 149 3.67 -7.04 -10.18
CA ALA A 149 3.56 -5.96 -11.15
C ALA A 149 3.30 -6.53 -12.55
#